data_084d93f4e2c113248b7e47054f2a6df3
#
_entry.id   084d93f4e2c113248b7e47054f2a6df3
#
_cell.length_a   1.000
_cell.length_b   1.000
_cell.length_c   1.000
_cell.angle_alpha   90.00
_cell.angle_beta   90.00
_cell.angle_gamma   90.00
#
_symmetry.space_group_name_H-M   'P 1'
#
loop_
_entity.id
_entity.type
_entity.pdbx_description
1 polymer ?
#
loop_
_entity_poly.entity_id
_entity_poly.type
_entity_poly.pdbx_seq_one_letter_code
_entity_poly.pdbx_strand_id
1 'polypeptide(L)'
;MKILLVGESSLLHNTLKKGLVELGHQVTLMSDGNDWHNSPRDIDLRRNMERYGRWSGLMVLWKIVCNLHKICGNDIVQVHNYQFVPLMGWWNMLIFWFLKFTNKRIIKGCFADDPHLFRQQAKGIPAYSDTFWNGKLQNIEENKERMAFHFMPQFDKCWHTVSYHSDALIACLYEYYLCYDVSEFHKKLYYIPLPMIIPAIDENRQKGNGEVIKVLVGLQPKREYLKGALKIAHFVEILAKKYSGKIELKYVEGVDYDEYCRMLDEADVLVDQFYSYTPSMNSLAAMARGTVVIGGGEEEYYEFIGEPELRPIINVSPEYSESQNVAIIEQAFFLPGNLTSLSHQSISFVMKYHDYRKVAKEYEQMYLQHL
;
A
#
# COMPACT_ATOMS: atom_id res chain seq x y z
N MET A 1 -3.50 -3.73 -25.58
CA MET A 1 -3.84 -4.98 -24.88
C MET A 1 -5.24 -4.90 -24.27
N LYS A 2 -5.88 -6.05 -24.05
CA LYS A 2 -7.09 -6.17 -23.25
C LYS A 2 -6.68 -6.68 -21.86
N ILE A 3 -6.95 -5.90 -20.82
CA ILE A 3 -6.45 -6.14 -19.47
C ILE A 3 -7.61 -6.24 -18.49
N LEU A 4 -7.61 -7.26 -17.64
CA LEU A 4 -8.54 -7.42 -16.53
C LEU A 4 -7.77 -7.27 -15.20
N LEU A 5 -8.11 -6.25 -14.43
CA LEU A 5 -7.64 -6.06 -13.06
C LEU A 5 -8.69 -6.60 -12.09
N VAL A 6 -8.29 -7.47 -11.16
CA VAL A 6 -9.20 -8.16 -10.24
C VAL A 6 -8.82 -7.90 -8.79
N GLY A 7 -9.79 -7.39 -8.04
CA GLY A 7 -9.60 -6.93 -6.67
C GLY A 7 -9.04 -5.51 -6.61
N GLU A 8 -9.01 -4.94 -5.42
CA GLU A 8 -8.52 -3.59 -5.16
C GLU A 8 -7.80 -3.53 -3.81
N SER A 9 -6.76 -2.74 -3.74
CA SER A 9 -6.00 -2.47 -2.53
C SER A 9 -5.60 -0.99 -2.53
N SER A 10 -6.17 -0.21 -1.64
CA SER A 10 -5.80 1.21 -1.43
C SER A 10 -5.74 2.06 -2.71
N LEU A 11 -6.69 1.90 -3.63
CA LEU A 11 -6.78 2.58 -4.93
C LEU A 11 -5.66 2.23 -5.94
N LEU A 12 -4.85 1.18 -5.69
CA LEU A 12 -3.75 0.80 -6.57
C LEU A 12 -4.25 0.45 -7.98
N HIS A 13 -5.19 -0.49 -8.10
CA HIS A 13 -5.73 -0.90 -9.40
C HIS A 13 -6.53 0.21 -10.10
N ASN A 14 -7.23 1.07 -9.34
CA ASN A 14 -7.90 2.24 -9.90
C ASN A 14 -6.92 3.21 -10.55
N THR A 15 -5.86 3.54 -9.83
CA THR A 15 -4.82 4.45 -10.30
C THR A 15 -4.05 3.85 -11.47
N LEU A 16 -3.69 2.55 -11.39
CA LEU A 16 -3.06 1.83 -12.49
C LEU A 16 -3.94 1.77 -13.73
N LYS A 17 -5.24 1.48 -13.58
CA LYS A 17 -6.21 1.49 -14.69
C LYS A 17 -6.19 2.82 -15.44
N LYS A 18 -6.19 3.96 -14.72
CA LYS A 18 -6.13 5.28 -15.33
C LYS A 18 -4.91 5.41 -16.25
N GLY A 19 -3.72 5.04 -15.76
CA GLY A 19 -2.48 5.13 -16.55
C GLY A 19 -2.49 4.18 -17.75
N LEU A 20 -2.94 2.94 -17.58
CA LEU A 20 -3.02 1.97 -18.68
C LEU A 20 -4.04 2.37 -19.76
N VAL A 21 -5.16 3.00 -19.38
CA VAL A 21 -6.13 3.55 -20.34
C VAL A 21 -5.53 4.73 -21.13
N GLU A 22 -4.78 5.62 -20.47
CA GLU A 22 -4.05 6.71 -21.13
C GLU A 22 -2.99 6.20 -22.12
N LEU A 23 -2.43 5.00 -21.89
CA LEU A 23 -1.54 4.30 -22.84
C LEU A 23 -2.29 3.60 -23.98
N GLY A 24 -3.61 3.69 -24.05
CA GLY A 24 -4.44 3.13 -25.12
C GLY A 24 -4.85 1.68 -24.90
N HIS A 25 -4.75 1.15 -23.69
CA HIS A 25 -5.22 -0.21 -23.38
C HIS A 25 -6.72 -0.25 -23.04
N GLN A 26 -7.37 -1.37 -23.35
CA GLN A 26 -8.72 -1.65 -22.89
C GLN A 26 -8.63 -2.33 -21.51
N VAL A 27 -9.00 -1.61 -20.45
CA VAL A 27 -8.86 -2.07 -19.07
C VAL A 27 -10.20 -2.21 -18.39
N THR A 28 -10.48 -3.38 -17.84
CA THR A 28 -11.67 -3.66 -17.01
C THR A 28 -11.20 -3.86 -15.57
N LEU A 29 -11.83 -3.17 -14.60
CA LEU A 29 -11.60 -3.35 -13.16
C LEU A 29 -12.80 -4.06 -12.54
N MET A 30 -12.55 -5.21 -11.92
CA MET A 30 -13.51 -6.02 -11.20
C MET A 30 -13.11 -6.09 -9.73
N SER A 31 -13.86 -5.48 -8.82
CA SER A 31 -13.54 -5.45 -7.39
C SER A 31 -14.78 -5.28 -6.50
N ASP A 32 -14.62 -5.43 -5.20
CA ASP A 32 -15.63 -5.08 -4.18
C ASP A 32 -15.59 -3.60 -3.77
N GLY A 33 -14.58 -2.85 -4.24
CA GLY A 33 -14.41 -1.42 -4.01
C GLY A 33 -13.59 -1.07 -2.77
N ASN A 34 -12.98 -2.06 -2.10
CA ASN A 34 -12.13 -1.86 -0.92
C ASN A 34 -12.81 -1.05 0.20
N ASP A 35 -13.94 -1.55 0.70
CA ASP A 35 -14.73 -1.05 1.84
C ASP A 35 -14.94 0.48 1.85
N TRP A 36 -14.24 1.21 2.73
CA TRP A 36 -14.44 2.62 3.00
C TRP A 36 -14.11 3.56 1.83
N HIS A 37 -13.22 3.15 0.91
CA HIS A 37 -12.92 3.94 -0.30
C HIS A 37 -14.06 3.93 -1.30
N ASN A 38 -14.85 2.85 -1.31
CA ASN A 38 -15.90 2.63 -2.31
C ASN A 38 -15.45 3.00 -3.73
N SER A 39 -14.25 2.55 -4.10
CA SER A 39 -13.55 2.95 -5.32
C SER A 39 -14.34 2.63 -6.60
N PRO A 40 -14.23 3.44 -7.67
CA PRO A 40 -14.86 3.19 -8.95
C PRO A 40 -14.43 1.83 -9.54
N ARG A 41 -15.36 1.13 -10.20
CA ARG A 41 -15.13 -0.18 -10.81
C ARG A 41 -16.13 -0.47 -11.92
N ASP A 42 -15.73 -1.32 -12.87
CA ASP A 42 -16.60 -1.70 -14.00
C ASP A 42 -17.51 -2.88 -13.67
N ILE A 43 -17.04 -3.77 -12.77
CA ILE A 43 -17.79 -4.93 -12.28
C ILE A 43 -17.76 -4.90 -10.75
N ASP A 44 -18.92 -4.63 -10.14
CA ASP A 44 -19.06 -4.52 -8.68
C ASP A 44 -19.29 -5.88 -8.02
N LEU A 45 -18.30 -6.38 -7.31
CA LEU A 45 -18.37 -7.64 -6.57
C LEU A 45 -18.79 -7.48 -5.10
N ARG A 46 -19.15 -6.31 -4.62
CA ARG A 46 -19.57 -6.12 -3.23
C ARG A 46 -20.66 -7.09 -2.83
N ARG A 47 -20.47 -7.65 -1.62
CA ARG A 47 -21.48 -8.50 -0.97
C ARG A 47 -22.41 -7.65 -0.14
N ASN A 48 -23.70 -7.79 -0.38
CA ASN A 48 -24.71 -7.21 0.50
C ASN A 48 -25.15 -8.26 1.52
N MET A 49 -24.41 -8.33 2.64
CA MET A 49 -24.66 -9.30 3.72
C MET A 49 -25.96 -9.00 4.46
N GLU A 50 -26.35 -7.74 4.61
CA GLU A 50 -27.58 -7.32 5.31
C GLU A 50 -28.82 -7.82 4.56
N ARG A 51 -28.83 -7.66 3.24
CA ARG A 51 -29.97 -8.03 2.39
C ARG A 51 -30.05 -9.54 2.09
N TYR A 52 -28.90 -10.18 1.84
CA TYR A 52 -28.85 -11.56 1.31
C TYR A 52 -28.16 -12.56 2.22
N GLY A 53 -27.61 -12.15 3.35
CA GLY A 53 -26.92 -13.03 4.28
C GLY A 53 -25.90 -13.94 3.58
N ARG A 54 -25.94 -15.24 3.86
CA ARG A 54 -25.04 -16.24 3.26
C ARG A 54 -25.18 -16.35 1.72
N TRP A 55 -26.36 -16.03 1.17
CA TRP A 55 -26.61 -16.06 -0.27
C TRP A 55 -25.89 -14.95 -1.03
N SER A 56 -25.38 -13.92 -0.34
CA SER A 56 -24.60 -12.85 -0.96
C SER A 56 -23.40 -13.35 -1.77
N GLY A 57 -22.82 -14.50 -1.41
CA GLY A 57 -21.76 -15.16 -2.17
C GLY A 57 -22.21 -15.65 -3.55
N LEU A 58 -23.44 -16.20 -3.66
CA LEU A 58 -24.02 -16.60 -4.95
C LEU A 58 -24.28 -15.39 -5.84
N MET A 59 -24.62 -14.24 -5.28
CA MET A 59 -24.76 -13.00 -6.05
C MET A 59 -23.43 -12.55 -6.66
N VAL A 60 -22.30 -12.74 -5.97
CA VAL A 60 -20.96 -12.49 -6.54
C VAL A 60 -20.72 -13.40 -7.75
N LEU A 61 -20.99 -14.70 -7.61
CA LEU A 61 -20.84 -15.65 -8.72
C LEU A 61 -21.76 -15.30 -9.89
N TRP A 62 -23.00 -14.92 -9.62
CA TRP A 62 -23.93 -14.46 -10.65
C TRP A 62 -23.41 -13.24 -11.40
N LYS A 63 -22.89 -12.24 -10.67
CA LYS A 63 -22.25 -11.06 -11.29
C LYS A 63 -21.07 -11.44 -12.19
N ILE A 64 -20.24 -12.42 -11.78
CA ILE A 64 -19.15 -12.95 -12.61
C ILE A 64 -19.71 -13.57 -13.89
N VAL A 65 -20.73 -14.43 -13.79
CA VAL A 65 -21.37 -15.09 -14.94
C VAL A 65 -21.97 -14.06 -15.91
N CYS A 66 -22.67 -13.05 -15.41
CA CYS A 66 -23.24 -12.00 -16.25
C CYS A 66 -22.19 -11.15 -17.00
N ASN A 67 -20.93 -11.15 -16.55
CA ASN A 67 -19.85 -10.37 -17.12
C ASN A 67 -18.76 -11.20 -17.82
N LEU A 68 -19.03 -12.46 -18.15
CA LEU A 68 -18.04 -13.35 -18.80
C LEU A 68 -17.44 -12.73 -20.07
N HIS A 69 -18.21 -11.96 -20.84
CA HIS A 69 -17.72 -11.27 -22.03
C HIS A 69 -16.62 -10.23 -21.77
N LYS A 70 -16.50 -9.71 -20.54
CA LYS A 70 -15.43 -8.81 -20.09
C LYS A 70 -14.29 -9.57 -19.39
N ILE A 71 -14.61 -10.71 -18.77
CA ILE A 71 -13.70 -11.48 -17.92
C ILE A 71 -12.85 -12.45 -18.75
N CYS A 72 -13.38 -12.95 -19.88
CA CYS A 72 -12.68 -13.92 -20.74
C CYS A 72 -12.01 -13.24 -21.93
N GLY A 73 -10.96 -13.86 -22.47
CA GLY A 73 -10.26 -13.42 -23.68
C GLY A 73 -9.42 -12.16 -23.48
N ASN A 74 -8.94 -11.91 -22.26
CA ASN A 74 -7.99 -10.84 -21.99
C ASN A 74 -6.57 -11.31 -22.29
N ASP A 75 -5.70 -10.37 -22.69
CA ASP A 75 -4.28 -10.64 -22.87
C ASP A 75 -3.63 -10.84 -21.50
N ILE A 76 -3.98 -9.97 -20.53
CA ILE A 76 -3.48 -10.00 -19.16
C ILE A 76 -4.65 -10.02 -18.18
N VAL A 77 -4.55 -10.87 -17.16
CA VAL A 77 -5.35 -10.79 -15.93
C VAL A 77 -4.38 -10.51 -14.78
N GLN A 78 -4.60 -9.45 -14.03
CA GLN A 78 -3.85 -9.19 -12.81
C GLN A 78 -4.76 -9.28 -11.60
N VAL A 79 -4.44 -10.16 -10.65
CA VAL A 79 -5.13 -10.29 -9.38
C VAL A 79 -4.34 -9.55 -8.30
N HIS A 80 -5.00 -8.79 -7.40
CA HIS A 80 -4.30 -7.96 -6.40
C HIS A 80 -3.59 -8.77 -5.31
N ASN A 81 -4.11 -9.96 -5.00
CA ASN A 81 -3.53 -10.90 -4.03
C ASN A 81 -4.13 -12.31 -4.28
N TYR A 82 -3.83 -13.28 -3.41
CA TYR A 82 -4.39 -14.63 -3.49
C TYR A 82 -5.90 -14.69 -3.23
N GLN A 83 -6.43 -13.76 -2.43
CA GLN A 83 -7.86 -13.52 -2.24
C GLN A 83 -8.28 -12.29 -3.04
N PHE A 84 -8.65 -12.47 -4.27
CA PHE A 84 -8.96 -11.38 -5.21
C PHE A 84 -10.45 -11.17 -5.45
N VAL A 85 -11.31 -12.08 -4.95
CA VAL A 85 -12.76 -11.89 -4.88
C VAL A 85 -13.25 -12.09 -3.44
N PRO A 86 -14.33 -11.44 -3.00
CA PRO A 86 -14.81 -11.49 -1.61
C PRO A 86 -15.55 -12.81 -1.31
N LEU A 87 -14.88 -13.93 -1.56
CA LEU A 87 -15.35 -15.30 -1.36
C LEU A 87 -14.32 -16.12 -0.59
N MET A 88 -14.74 -17.33 -0.14
CA MET A 88 -13.84 -18.27 0.54
C MET A 88 -12.69 -18.73 -0.37
N GLY A 89 -11.59 -19.18 0.24
CA GLY A 89 -10.36 -19.53 -0.47
C GLY A 89 -10.56 -20.54 -1.60
N TRP A 90 -11.38 -21.56 -1.41
CA TRP A 90 -11.65 -22.56 -2.45
C TRP A 90 -12.40 -21.99 -3.66
N TRP A 91 -13.27 -20.97 -3.49
CA TRP A 91 -13.87 -20.24 -4.62
C TRP A 91 -12.84 -19.42 -5.37
N ASN A 92 -11.92 -18.74 -4.66
CA ASN A 92 -10.83 -18.03 -5.29
C ASN A 92 -9.95 -18.98 -6.13
N MET A 93 -9.67 -20.20 -5.66
CA MET A 93 -8.94 -21.22 -6.45
C MET A 93 -9.70 -21.61 -7.73
N LEU A 94 -11.00 -21.87 -7.63
CA LEU A 94 -11.81 -22.25 -8.81
C LEU A 94 -11.85 -21.11 -9.84
N ILE A 95 -12.07 -19.88 -9.38
CA ILE A 95 -12.09 -18.69 -10.23
C ILE A 95 -10.69 -18.45 -10.82
N PHE A 96 -9.61 -18.67 -10.07
CA PHE A 96 -8.25 -18.57 -10.57
C PHE A 96 -8.02 -19.50 -11.77
N TRP A 97 -8.37 -20.78 -11.66
CA TRP A 97 -8.24 -21.72 -12.75
C TRP A 97 -9.12 -21.37 -13.93
N PHE A 98 -10.34 -20.92 -13.69
CA PHE A 98 -11.21 -20.40 -14.74
C PHE A 98 -10.55 -19.24 -15.49
N LEU A 99 -10.02 -18.25 -14.78
CA LEU A 99 -9.30 -17.11 -15.38
C LEU A 99 -8.05 -17.57 -16.15
N LYS A 100 -7.29 -18.52 -15.59
CA LYS A 100 -6.08 -19.06 -16.22
C LYS A 100 -6.36 -19.75 -17.54
N PHE A 101 -7.48 -20.49 -17.66
CA PHE A 101 -7.84 -21.20 -18.88
C PHE A 101 -8.54 -20.33 -19.92
N THR A 102 -9.15 -19.21 -19.52
CA THR A 102 -9.93 -18.36 -20.42
C THR A 102 -9.21 -17.09 -20.85
N ASN A 103 -8.01 -16.84 -20.37
CA ASN A 103 -7.20 -15.67 -20.70
C ASN A 103 -5.75 -16.10 -21.00
N LYS A 104 -4.94 -15.21 -21.59
CA LYS A 104 -3.58 -15.61 -22.03
C LYS A 104 -2.59 -15.71 -20.89
N ARG A 105 -2.51 -14.69 -20.02
CA ARG A 105 -1.58 -14.64 -18.89
C ARG A 105 -2.28 -14.19 -17.63
N ILE A 106 -1.83 -14.71 -16.49
CA ILE A 106 -2.31 -14.30 -15.17
C ILE A 106 -1.15 -13.90 -14.28
N ILE A 107 -1.25 -12.72 -13.68
CA ILE A 107 -0.23 -12.09 -12.85
C ILE A 107 -0.79 -11.88 -11.45
N LYS A 108 -0.01 -12.23 -10.43
CA LYS A 108 -0.39 -12.00 -9.02
C LYS A 108 0.30 -10.76 -8.48
N GLY A 109 -0.48 -9.83 -7.94
CA GLY A 109 0.01 -8.80 -7.03
C GLY A 109 0.29 -9.38 -5.64
N CYS A 110 1.39 -8.96 -5.04
CA CYS A 110 1.72 -9.19 -3.64
C CYS A 110 1.51 -7.86 -2.90
N PHE A 111 0.21 -7.44 -2.78
CA PHE A 111 -0.15 -6.08 -2.35
C PHE A 111 -0.82 -6.04 -0.98
N ALA A 112 -0.92 -7.16 -0.31
CA ALA A 112 -1.53 -7.28 1.01
C ALA A 112 -1.00 -8.52 1.74
N ASP A 113 -1.40 -8.68 3.00
CA ASP A 113 -1.05 -9.83 3.81
C ASP A 113 -1.34 -11.16 3.15
N ASP A 114 -0.44 -12.10 3.37
CA ASP A 114 -0.63 -13.48 2.96
C ASP A 114 0.22 -14.46 3.81
N PRO A 115 -0.03 -15.78 3.71
CA PRO A 115 0.70 -16.77 4.50
C PRO A 115 2.22 -16.76 4.29
N HIS A 116 2.69 -16.38 3.09
CA HIS A 116 4.11 -16.38 2.78
C HIS A 116 4.84 -15.20 3.43
N LEU A 117 4.25 -14.01 3.38
CA LEU A 117 4.75 -12.84 4.09
C LEU A 117 5.00 -13.18 5.56
N PHE A 118 3.99 -13.71 6.26
CA PHE A 118 4.14 -14.08 7.66
C PHE A 118 5.20 -15.15 7.90
N ARG A 119 5.35 -16.13 6.98
CA ARG A 119 6.42 -17.14 7.08
C ARG A 119 7.82 -16.55 6.94
N GLN A 120 8.02 -15.56 6.07
CA GLN A 120 9.32 -14.90 5.92
C GLN A 120 9.60 -13.93 7.07
N GLN A 121 8.60 -13.16 7.49
CA GLN A 121 8.70 -12.28 8.65
C GLN A 121 9.03 -13.06 9.94
N ALA A 122 8.48 -14.26 10.12
CA ALA A 122 8.83 -15.15 11.22
C ALA A 122 10.28 -15.66 11.17
N LYS A 123 10.94 -15.58 10.02
CA LYS A 123 12.38 -15.84 9.86
C LYS A 123 13.23 -14.58 10.03
N GLY A 124 12.62 -13.43 10.30
CA GLY A 124 13.31 -12.14 10.40
C GLY A 124 13.58 -11.47 9.05
N ILE A 125 12.76 -11.71 8.04
CA ILE A 125 12.86 -11.11 6.72
C ILE A 125 11.57 -10.33 6.39
N PRO A 126 11.60 -8.98 6.38
CA PRO A 126 12.66 -8.10 6.86
C PRO A 126 12.85 -8.19 8.39
N ALA A 127 13.85 -7.49 8.93
CA ALA A 127 14.20 -7.56 10.36
C ALA A 127 13.02 -7.18 11.26
N TYR A 128 12.19 -6.24 10.83
CA TYR A 128 10.96 -5.87 11.53
C TYR A 128 9.78 -5.67 10.56
N SER A 129 8.58 -5.78 11.08
CA SER A 129 7.31 -5.49 10.44
C SER A 129 6.26 -5.15 11.50
N ASP A 130 5.04 -4.84 11.09
CA ASP A 130 3.90 -4.69 12.01
C ASP A 130 3.56 -5.97 12.77
N THR A 131 3.96 -7.12 12.26
CA THR A 131 3.66 -8.45 12.82
C THR A 131 4.84 -9.05 13.58
N PHE A 132 6.08 -8.90 13.09
CA PHE A 132 7.26 -9.53 13.67
C PHE A 132 8.41 -8.53 13.85
N TRP A 133 9.22 -8.76 14.89
CA TRP A 133 10.50 -8.12 15.11
C TRP A 133 11.57 -9.18 15.36
N ASN A 134 12.59 -9.25 14.50
CA ASN A 134 13.63 -10.28 14.53
C ASN A 134 13.03 -11.70 14.66
N GLY A 135 11.98 -11.98 13.89
CA GLY A 135 11.26 -13.26 13.90
C GLY A 135 10.37 -13.49 15.13
N LYS A 136 10.29 -12.55 16.07
CA LYS A 136 9.42 -12.64 17.25
C LYS A 136 8.10 -11.91 17.00
N LEU A 137 6.99 -12.57 17.26
CA LEU A 137 5.64 -12.03 17.07
C LEU A 137 5.42 -10.82 18.01
N GLN A 138 5.00 -9.71 17.44
CA GLN A 138 4.59 -8.50 18.15
C GLN A 138 3.06 -8.47 18.35
N ASN A 139 2.57 -7.66 19.31
CA ASN A 139 1.13 -7.49 19.56
C ASN A 139 0.39 -8.82 19.48
N ILE A 140 0.75 -9.74 20.40
CA ILE A 140 0.53 -11.18 20.27
C ILE A 140 -0.93 -11.55 20.00
N GLU A 141 -1.87 -10.94 20.71
CA GLU A 141 -3.29 -11.35 20.59
C GLU A 141 -3.86 -10.97 19.22
N GLU A 142 -3.68 -9.73 18.82
CA GLU A 142 -4.22 -9.19 17.56
C GLU A 142 -3.56 -9.86 16.34
N ASN A 143 -2.26 -10.03 16.37
CA ASN A 143 -1.53 -10.64 15.28
C ASN A 143 -1.77 -12.16 15.19
N LYS A 144 -1.97 -12.86 16.29
CA LYS A 144 -2.39 -14.27 16.27
C LYS A 144 -3.73 -14.43 15.54
N GLU A 145 -4.72 -13.61 15.88
CA GLU A 145 -6.04 -13.66 15.24
C GLU A 145 -5.92 -13.36 13.72
N ARG A 146 -5.19 -12.29 13.36
CA ARG A 146 -4.93 -11.91 11.98
C ARG A 146 -4.25 -13.04 11.19
N MET A 147 -3.19 -13.62 11.73
CA MET A 147 -2.47 -14.73 11.11
C MET A 147 -3.31 -16.00 11.01
N ALA A 148 -4.09 -16.33 12.05
CA ALA A 148 -4.91 -17.54 12.07
C ALA A 148 -5.86 -17.62 10.87
N PHE A 149 -6.41 -16.48 10.44
CA PHE A 149 -7.24 -16.39 9.24
C PHE A 149 -6.48 -16.84 7.98
N HIS A 150 -5.27 -16.29 7.77
CA HIS A 150 -4.46 -16.57 6.59
C HIS A 150 -3.91 -18.00 6.56
N PHE A 151 -3.68 -18.61 7.74
CA PHE A 151 -3.20 -19.98 7.86
C PHE A 151 -4.31 -21.03 7.88
N MET A 152 -5.59 -20.66 7.77
CA MET A 152 -6.64 -21.66 7.54
C MET A 152 -6.32 -22.47 6.27
N PRO A 153 -6.47 -23.81 6.27
CA PRO A 153 -6.03 -24.68 5.17
C PRO A 153 -6.51 -24.27 3.78
N GLN A 154 -7.73 -23.73 3.69
CA GLN A 154 -8.28 -23.26 2.42
C GLN A 154 -7.60 -21.99 1.87
N PHE A 155 -7.14 -21.09 2.74
CA PHE A 155 -6.48 -19.86 2.35
C PHE A 155 -5.01 -20.09 2.05
N ASP A 156 -4.34 -20.92 2.82
CA ASP A 156 -2.97 -21.32 2.56
C ASP A 156 -2.85 -22.09 1.22
N LYS A 157 -3.76 -23.02 0.97
CA LYS A 157 -3.83 -23.74 -0.32
C LYS A 157 -4.17 -22.79 -1.48
N CYS A 158 -5.05 -21.82 -1.25
CA CYS A 158 -5.38 -20.80 -2.25
C CYS A 158 -4.14 -19.96 -2.59
N TRP A 159 -3.43 -19.45 -1.57
CA TRP A 159 -2.19 -18.72 -1.77
C TRP A 159 -1.17 -19.53 -2.57
N HIS A 160 -0.96 -20.81 -2.20
CA HIS A 160 -0.04 -21.71 -2.93
C HIS A 160 -0.47 -21.84 -4.39
N THR A 161 -1.75 -22.12 -4.65
CA THR A 161 -2.27 -22.27 -6.02
C THR A 161 -2.04 -21.00 -6.83
N VAL A 162 -2.44 -19.84 -6.32
CA VAL A 162 -2.34 -18.57 -7.04
C VAL A 162 -0.87 -18.18 -7.25
N SER A 163 -0.02 -18.31 -6.22
CA SER A 163 1.38 -17.87 -6.31
C SER A 163 2.22 -18.74 -7.23
N TYR A 164 2.07 -20.04 -7.16
CA TYR A 164 2.88 -20.97 -7.99
C TYR A 164 2.44 -21.01 -9.45
N HIS A 165 1.14 -20.86 -9.71
CA HIS A 165 0.60 -20.98 -11.08
C HIS A 165 0.39 -19.62 -11.78
N SER A 166 0.67 -18.50 -11.15
CA SER A 166 0.76 -17.20 -11.85
C SER A 166 2.01 -17.13 -12.72
N ASP A 167 1.90 -16.47 -13.86
CA ASP A 167 2.99 -16.31 -14.84
C ASP A 167 4.06 -15.34 -14.31
N ALA A 168 3.65 -14.31 -13.54
CA ALA A 168 4.52 -13.39 -12.81
C ALA A 168 3.93 -12.98 -11.47
N LEU A 169 4.79 -12.47 -10.58
CA LEU A 169 4.43 -11.85 -9.31
C LEU A 169 4.95 -10.42 -9.28
N ILE A 170 4.18 -9.50 -8.71
CA ILE A 170 4.57 -8.10 -8.57
C ILE A 170 4.50 -7.72 -7.09
N ALA A 171 5.59 -7.24 -6.53
CA ALA A 171 5.63 -6.59 -5.23
C ALA A 171 5.69 -5.06 -5.42
N CYS A 172 4.93 -4.31 -4.61
CA CYS A 172 4.85 -2.86 -4.71
C CYS A 172 5.52 -2.12 -3.56
N LEU A 173 5.93 -2.84 -2.52
CA LEU A 173 6.72 -2.37 -1.39
C LEU A 173 8.00 -3.19 -1.28
N TYR A 174 9.09 -2.57 -0.84
CA TYR A 174 10.38 -3.24 -0.71
C TYR A 174 10.33 -4.42 0.27
N GLU A 175 9.68 -4.24 1.41
CA GLU A 175 9.48 -5.30 2.40
C GLU A 175 8.68 -6.49 1.86
N TYR A 176 7.76 -6.27 0.93
CA TYR A 176 7.06 -7.36 0.24
C TYR A 176 7.96 -8.04 -0.78
N TYR A 177 8.76 -7.25 -1.52
CA TYR A 177 9.74 -7.79 -2.45
C TYR A 177 10.74 -8.70 -1.73
N LEU A 178 11.32 -8.26 -0.62
CA LEU A 178 12.25 -9.07 0.19
C LEU A 178 11.65 -10.41 0.61
N CYS A 179 10.39 -10.41 1.06
CA CYS A 179 9.71 -11.64 1.44
C CYS A 179 9.52 -12.61 0.26
N TYR A 180 9.30 -12.08 -0.93
CA TYR A 180 9.04 -12.89 -2.13
C TYR A 180 10.30 -13.21 -2.94
N ASP A 181 11.45 -12.57 -2.65
CA ASP A 181 12.72 -12.83 -3.31
C ASP A 181 13.37 -14.12 -2.78
N VAL A 182 12.70 -15.23 -3.04
CA VAL A 182 13.14 -16.59 -2.71
C VAL A 182 13.30 -17.41 -3.99
N SER A 183 14.06 -18.49 -3.91
CA SER A 183 14.43 -19.33 -5.06
C SER A 183 13.24 -19.73 -5.95
N GLU A 184 12.08 -19.99 -5.35
CA GLU A 184 10.87 -20.43 -6.04
C GLU A 184 10.23 -19.32 -6.89
N PHE A 185 10.41 -18.05 -6.50
CA PHE A 185 9.73 -16.92 -7.13
C PHE A 185 10.66 -15.93 -7.82
N HIS A 186 11.95 -15.91 -7.46
CA HIS A 186 12.93 -14.94 -7.94
C HIS A 186 12.87 -14.66 -9.46
N LYS A 187 12.75 -15.71 -10.29
CA LYS A 187 12.74 -15.59 -11.75
C LYS A 187 11.48 -14.96 -12.34
N LYS A 188 10.41 -14.88 -11.56
CA LYS A 188 9.12 -14.31 -12.00
C LYS A 188 8.61 -13.20 -11.08
N LEU A 189 9.47 -12.73 -10.17
CA LEU A 189 9.19 -11.64 -9.25
C LEU A 189 9.66 -10.31 -9.85
N TYR A 190 8.78 -9.32 -9.83
CA TYR A 190 9.05 -7.95 -10.26
C TYR A 190 8.77 -7.00 -9.11
N TYR A 191 9.58 -5.95 -9.00
CA TYR A 191 9.25 -4.79 -8.17
C TYR A 191 8.70 -3.70 -9.08
N ILE A 192 7.48 -3.24 -8.83
CA ILE A 192 6.88 -2.09 -9.50
C ILE A 192 6.22 -1.24 -8.41
N PRO A 193 6.64 0.02 -8.23
CA PRO A 193 6.19 0.85 -7.12
C PRO A 193 4.69 1.19 -7.21
N LEU A 194 4.14 1.67 -6.10
CA LEU A 194 2.75 2.11 -6.01
C LEU A 194 2.49 3.30 -6.95
N PRO A 195 1.45 3.26 -7.80
CA PRO A 195 1.08 4.38 -8.64
C PRO A 195 0.34 5.47 -7.86
N MET A 196 0.73 6.73 -8.03
CA MET A 196 0.11 7.87 -7.38
C MET A 196 -0.36 8.92 -8.40
N ILE A 197 -1.60 9.40 -8.23
CA ILE A 197 -2.07 10.59 -8.94
C ILE A 197 -1.53 11.81 -8.19
N ILE A 198 -0.69 12.57 -8.86
CA ILE A 198 -0.12 13.78 -8.29
C ILE A 198 -1.14 14.91 -8.50
N PRO A 199 -1.66 15.54 -7.44
CA PRO A 199 -2.57 16.67 -7.57
C PRO A 199 -1.85 17.87 -8.16
N ALA A 200 -2.59 18.86 -8.65
CA ALA A 200 -2.02 20.16 -8.99
C ALA A 200 -1.44 20.78 -7.71
N ILE A 201 -0.15 21.10 -7.78
CA ILE A 201 0.59 21.67 -6.64
C ILE A 201 0.44 23.19 -6.72
N ASP A 202 0.03 23.80 -5.62
CA ASP A 202 0.14 25.25 -5.49
C ASP A 202 1.61 25.60 -5.19
N GLU A 203 2.33 26.08 -6.20
CA GLU A 203 3.75 26.45 -6.10
C GLU A 203 4.01 27.56 -5.07
N ASN A 204 2.99 28.33 -4.68
CA ASN A 204 3.10 29.38 -3.68
C ASN A 204 2.99 28.83 -2.26
N ARG A 205 2.60 27.58 -2.09
CA ARG A 205 2.40 26.95 -0.80
C ARG A 205 3.69 26.33 -0.29
N GLN A 206 4.38 27.04 0.58
CA GLN A 206 5.58 26.55 1.26
C GLN A 206 5.19 25.89 2.58
N LYS A 207 5.39 24.60 2.69
CA LYS A 207 5.23 23.84 3.94
C LYS A 207 6.39 24.09 4.89
N GLY A 208 6.11 24.05 6.20
CA GLY A 208 7.13 24.21 7.24
C GLY A 208 7.71 25.62 7.42
N ASN A 209 7.08 26.65 6.84
CA ASN A 209 7.50 28.05 7.00
C ASN A 209 6.69 28.81 8.08
N GLY A 210 5.73 28.13 8.70
CA GLY A 210 4.91 28.72 9.75
C GLY A 210 5.65 28.84 11.08
N GLU A 211 5.15 29.71 11.98
CA GLU A 211 5.65 29.78 13.36
C GLU A 211 5.33 28.52 14.17
N VAL A 212 4.30 27.77 13.77
CA VAL A 212 3.82 26.54 14.38
C VAL A 212 3.82 25.43 13.35
N ILE A 213 4.47 24.30 13.64
CA ILE A 213 4.50 23.09 12.81
C ILE A 213 3.19 22.31 13.06
N LYS A 214 2.40 22.13 12.00
CA LYS A 214 1.12 21.40 12.06
C LYS A 214 1.36 19.92 11.72
N VAL A 215 1.17 19.05 12.71
CA VAL A 215 1.37 17.62 12.59
C VAL A 215 0.02 16.90 12.57
N LEU A 216 -0.28 16.19 11.49
CA LEU A 216 -1.47 15.35 11.35
C LEU A 216 -1.15 13.91 11.74
N VAL A 217 -1.97 13.33 12.62
CA VAL A 217 -1.88 11.93 13.06
C VAL A 217 -3.12 11.18 12.57
N GLY A 218 -2.98 10.38 11.53
CA GLY A 218 -4.07 9.56 11.00
C GLY A 218 -4.25 8.28 11.81
N LEU A 219 -5.40 8.11 12.45
CA LEU A 219 -5.74 6.90 13.19
C LEU A 219 -6.69 6.02 12.39
N GLN A 220 -6.44 4.72 12.38
CA GLN A 220 -7.36 3.73 11.83
C GLN A 220 -7.97 2.92 12.98
N PRO A 221 -9.28 3.00 13.18
CA PRO A 221 -9.96 2.24 14.24
C PRO A 221 -9.56 0.77 14.22
N LYS A 222 -9.21 0.21 15.37
CA LYS A 222 -8.83 -1.21 15.57
C LYS A 222 -7.55 -1.65 14.84
N ARG A 223 -6.76 -0.74 14.27
CA ARG A 223 -5.52 -1.07 13.54
C ARG A 223 -4.31 -0.21 13.94
N GLU A 224 -4.42 0.57 15.01
CA GLU A 224 -3.34 1.45 15.50
C GLU A 224 -2.08 0.66 15.85
N TYR A 225 -2.25 -0.55 16.40
CA TYR A 225 -1.15 -1.43 16.77
C TYR A 225 -0.32 -1.89 15.55
N LEU A 226 -0.94 -2.01 14.37
CA LEU A 226 -0.25 -2.41 13.14
C LEU A 226 0.67 -1.31 12.63
N LYS A 227 0.18 -0.08 12.62
CA LYS A 227 0.94 1.05 12.07
C LYS A 227 1.97 1.60 13.03
N GLY A 228 1.71 1.53 14.32
CA GLY A 228 2.54 2.17 15.35
C GLY A 228 2.51 3.70 15.30
N ALA A 229 1.50 4.31 14.68
CA ALA A 229 1.39 5.76 14.54
C ALA A 229 1.37 6.48 15.91
N LEU A 230 0.72 5.89 16.92
CA LEU A 230 0.71 6.45 18.28
C LEU A 230 2.09 6.46 18.94
N LYS A 231 3.01 5.55 18.57
CA LYS A 231 4.39 5.60 19.05
C LYS A 231 5.13 6.81 18.49
N ILE A 232 4.98 7.06 17.19
CA ILE A 232 5.55 8.25 16.54
C ILE A 232 4.93 9.51 17.12
N ALA A 233 3.58 9.54 17.30
CA ALA A 233 2.88 10.67 17.89
C ALA A 233 3.41 10.99 19.30
N HIS A 234 3.71 9.96 20.12
CA HIS A 234 4.33 10.13 21.42
C HIS A 234 5.70 10.84 21.35
N PHE A 235 6.54 10.50 20.36
CA PHE A 235 7.82 11.19 20.15
C PHE A 235 7.61 12.67 19.82
N VAL A 236 6.59 12.98 19.00
CA VAL A 236 6.22 14.37 18.67
C VAL A 236 5.65 15.10 19.88
N GLU A 237 4.86 14.43 20.73
CA GLU A 237 4.33 15.02 21.99
C GLU A 237 5.43 15.40 22.98
N ILE A 238 6.51 14.60 23.06
CA ILE A 238 7.71 14.95 23.86
C ILE A 238 8.29 16.27 23.37
N LEU A 239 8.41 16.45 22.06
CA LEU A 239 8.90 17.69 21.46
C LEU A 239 7.90 18.85 21.63
N ALA A 240 6.59 18.62 21.51
CA ALA A 240 5.59 19.65 21.73
C ALA A 240 5.60 20.20 23.17
N LYS A 241 5.88 19.34 24.14
CA LYS A 241 6.10 19.75 25.54
C LYS A 241 7.38 20.57 25.70
N LYS A 242 8.48 20.15 25.05
CA LYS A 242 9.79 20.82 25.09
C LYS A 242 9.73 22.20 24.39
N TYR A 243 9.04 22.31 23.30
CA TYR A 243 8.90 23.51 22.45
C TYR A 243 7.47 24.04 22.48
N SER A 244 7.00 24.43 23.65
CA SER A 244 5.61 24.90 23.85
C SER A 244 5.18 25.95 22.84
N GLY A 245 4.02 25.73 22.20
CA GLY A 245 3.45 26.62 21.18
C GLY A 245 4.12 26.55 19.80
N LYS A 246 5.09 25.66 19.58
CA LYS A 246 5.76 25.51 18.28
C LYS A 246 5.29 24.29 17.47
N ILE A 247 4.58 23.35 18.09
CA ILE A 247 4.07 22.14 17.44
C ILE A 247 2.60 21.97 17.82
N GLU A 248 1.75 21.79 16.83
CA GLU A 248 0.32 21.48 16.97
C GLU A 248 0.06 20.08 16.42
N LEU A 249 -0.41 19.15 17.28
CA LEU A 249 -0.83 17.82 16.85
C LEU A 249 -2.35 17.80 16.67
N LYS A 250 -2.78 17.31 15.49
CA LYS A 250 -4.19 17.07 15.18
C LYS A 250 -4.39 15.59 14.89
N TYR A 251 -5.20 14.93 15.71
CA TYR A 251 -5.59 13.53 15.51
C TYR A 251 -6.84 13.48 14.65
N VAL A 252 -6.87 12.56 13.68
CA VAL A 252 -7.99 12.36 12.78
C VAL A 252 -8.35 10.89 12.66
N GLU A 253 -9.64 10.59 12.75
CA GLU A 253 -10.21 9.25 12.67
C GLU A 253 -11.56 9.31 11.97
N GLY A 254 -11.80 8.37 11.03
CA GLY A 254 -13.12 8.12 10.46
C GLY A 254 -13.69 9.24 9.58
N VAL A 255 -12.87 10.13 9.03
CA VAL A 255 -13.29 11.16 8.07
C VAL A 255 -13.35 10.60 6.65
N ASP A 256 -14.13 11.22 5.77
CA ASP A 256 -14.14 10.85 4.35
C ASP A 256 -12.82 11.22 3.65
N TYR A 257 -12.59 10.63 2.47
CA TYR A 257 -11.32 10.79 1.76
C TYR A 257 -11.05 12.23 1.31
N ASP A 258 -12.06 12.98 0.90
CA ASP A 258 -11.90 14.36 0.44
C ASP A 258 -11.57 15.30 1.60
N GLU A 259 -12.22 15.08 2.75
CA GLU A 259 -11.88 15.78 3.99
C GLU A 259 -10.45 15.47 4.44
N TYR A 260 -10.07 14.20 4.40
CA TYR A 260 -8.70 13.77 4.72
C TYR A 260 -7.66 14.43 3.80
N CYS A 261 -7.94 14.52 2.51
CA CYS A 261 -7.07 15.22 1.56
C CYS A 261 -6.91 16.70 1.89
N ARG A 262 -7.99 17.38 2.30
CA ARG A 262 -7.93 18.79 2.77
C ARG A 262 -7.06 18.93 4.03
N MET A 263 -7.18 17.98 4.97
CA MET A 263 -6.32 17.98 6.17
C MET A 263 -4.84 17.76 5.82
N LEU A 264 -4.53 16.87 4.87
CA LEU A 264 -3.17 16.70 4.35
C LEU A 264 -2.65 17.98 3.70
N ASP A 265 -3.53 18.67 2.98
CA ASP A 265 -3.18 19.97 2.41
C ASP A 265 -2.85 21.00 3.48
N GLU A 266 -3.50 21.04 4.62
CA GLU A 266 -3.29 21.99 5.72
C GLU A 266 -2.09 21.63 6.61
N ALA A 267 -1.74 20.36 6.72
CA ALA A 267 -0.66 19.89 7.57
C ALA A 267 0.73 20.14 6.95
N ASP A 268 1.73 20.40 7.78
CA ASP A 268 3.14 20.43 7.39
C ASP A 268 3.72 19.02 7.40
N VAL A 269 3.30 18.19 8.36
CA VAL A 269 3.84 16.87 8.62
C VAL A 269 2.71 15.87 8.83
N LEU A 270 2.86 14.67 8.28
CA LEU A 270 2.01 13.50 8.53
C LEU A 270 2.78 12.45 9.35
N VAL A 271 2.17 11.96 10.41
CA VAL A 271 2.60 10.73 11.11
C VAL A 271 1.95 9.53 10.42
N ASP A 272 2.75 8.58 9.91
CA ASP A 272 2.21 7.39 9.25
C ASP A 272 2.66 6.08 9.93
N GLN A 273 3.56 5.30 9.36
CA GLN A 273 3.87 3.94 9.83
C GLN A 273 5.24 3.85 10.49
N PHE A 274 5.29 3.27 11.72
CA PHE A 274 6.53 3.01 12.45
C PHE A 274 7.22 1.73 12.02
N TYR A 275 6.45 0.75 11.54
CA TYR A 275 6.95 -0.58 11.21
C TYR A 275 7.04 -0.84 9.71
N SER A 276 7.39 0.16 8.91
CA SER A 276 7.55 0.02 7.46
C SER A 276 8.94 0.45 6.99
N TYR A 277 9.37 -0.08 5.87
CA TYR A 277 10.61 0.28 5.17
C TYR A 277 10.36 1.30 4.07
N THR A 278 9.14 1.31 3.53
CA THR A 278 8.75 2.12 2.37
C THR A 278 7.53 2.97 2.66
N PRO A 279 7.38 4.12 1.96
CA PRO A 279 6.16 4.92 2.06
C PRO A 279 4.94 4.14 1.52
N SER A 280 3.88 4.10 2.32
CA SER A 280 2.59 3.54 1.93
C SER A 280 1.80 4.50 1.02
N MET A 281 0.63 4.05 0.52
CA MET A 281 -0.28 4.92 -0.24
C MET A 281 -0.66 6.20 0.51
N ASN A 282 -0.81 6.12 1.84
CA ASN A 282 -1.10 7.28 2.68
C ASN A 282 0.07 8.26 2.73
N SER A 283 1.28 7.75 2.96
CA SER A 283 2.51 8.54 2.90
C SER A 283 2.68 9.20 1.54
N LEU A 284 2.49 8.45 0.45
CA LEU A 284 2.63 8.96 -0.91
C LEU A 284 1.57 10.04 -1.24
N ALA A 285 0.34 9.91 -0.73
CA ALA A 285 -0.70 10.91 -0.90
C ALA A 285 -0.35 12.23 -0.18
N ALA A 286 0.30 12.16 0.98
CA ALA A 286 0.83 13.31 1.69
C ALA A 286 2.01 13.93 0.96
N MET A 287 3.01 13.11 0.59
CA MET A 287 4.22 13.53 -0.12
C MET A 287 3.91 14.18 -1.48
N ALA A 288 2.90 13.66 -2.21
CA ALA A 288 2.42 14.26 -3.46
C ALA A 288 1.87 15.69 -3.27
N ARG A 289 1.52 16.07 -2.05
CA ARG A 289 1.04 17.39 -1.64
C ARG A 289 2.12 18.25 -0.98
N GLY A 290 3.34 17.74 -0.90
CA GLY A 290 4.45 18.39 -0.19
C GLY A 290 4.35 18.28 1.34
N THR A 291 3.43 17.48 1.87
CA THR A 291 3.37 17.21 3.32
C THR A 291 4.47 16.21 3.66
N VAL A 292 5.35 16.59 4.58
CA VAL A 292 6.49 15.77 5.02
C VAL A 292 5.97 14.58 5.83
N VAL A 293 6.56 13.42 5.68
CA VAL A 293 6.14 12.20 6.39
C VAL A 293 7.14 11.84 7.49
N ILE A 294 6.64 11.52 8.68
CA ILE A 294 7.39 10.78 9.70
C ILE A 294 6.95 9.32 9.61
N GLY A 295 7.89 8.42 9.34
CA GLY A 295 7.59 6.99 9.18
C GLY A 295 8.78 6.20 8.70
N GLY A 296 8.53 5.03 8.11
CA GLY A 296 9.57 4.21 7.51
C GLY A 296 10.06 4.76 6.18
N GLY A 297 11.36 4.97 6.09
CA GLY A 297 12.11 5.37 4.89
C GLY A 297 13.54 4.89 5.05
N GLU A 298 13.70 3.56 5.17
CA GLU A 298 14.99 2.95 5.46
C GLU A 298 15.97 3.09 4.29
N GLU A 299 17.27 3.22 4.62
CA GLU A 299 18.32 3.42 3.63
C GLU A 299 18.38 2.27 2.62
N GLU A 300 18.14 1.05 3.07
CA GLU A 300 18.10 -0.16 2.25
C GLU A 300 17.06 -0.07 1.11
N TYR A 301 15.95 0.62 1.36
CA TYR A 301 14.94 0.85 0.32
C TYR A 301 15.47 1.81 -0.76
N TYR A 302 16.12 2.92 -0.36
CA TYR A 302 16.69 3.86 -1.33
C TYR A 302 17.82 3.24 -2.15
N GLU A 303 18.67 2.43 -1.51
CA GLU A 303 19.71 1.65 -2.19
C GLU A 303 19.09 0.67 -3.19
N PHE A 304 18.03 -0.04 -2.79
CA PHE A 304 17.34 -1.00 -3.64
C PHE A 304 16.76 -0.37 -4.91
N ILE A 305 16.15 0.82 -4.80
CA ILE A 305 15.60 1.53 -5.97
C ILE A 305 16.65 2.39 -6.70
N GLY A 306 17.90 2.41 -6.23
CA GLY A 306 18.98 3.17 -6.80
C GLY A 306 18.80 4.70 -6.66
N GLU A 307 18.20 5.17 -5.56
CA GLU A 307 18.02 6.61 -5.30
C GLU A 307 19.20 7.15 -4.47
N PRO A 308 20.12 7.96 -5.08
CA PRO A 308 21.33 8.40 -4.39
C PRO A 308 21.12 9.62 -3.48
N GLU A 309 20.12 10.48 -3.74
CA GLU A 309 20.08 11.82 -3.18
C GLU A 309 18.83 12.12 -2.33
N LEU A 310 17.64 11.69 -2.80
CA LEU A 310 16.39 12.06 -2.17
C LEU A 310 16.13 11.22 -0.90
N ARG A 311 15.98 11.91 0.23
CA ARG A 311 15.59 11.33 1.54
C ARG A 311 14.41 12.14 2.10
N PRO A 312 13.22 12.03 1.49
CA PRO A 312 12.09 12.92 1.81
C PRO A 312 11.41 12.60 3.13
N ILE A 313 11.67 11.43 3.72
CA ILE A 313 10.99 10.94 4.91
C ILE A 313 11.86 11.19 6.14
N ILE A 314 11.24 11.69 7.20
CA ILE A 314 11.84 11.70 8.54
C ILE A 314 11.79 10.26 9.03
N ASN A 315 12.89 9.51 8.78
CA ASN A 315 12.93 8.09 9.08
C ASN A 315 13.04 7.84 10.58
N VAL A 316 12.02 7.18 11.13
CA VAL A 316 11.97 6.68 12.50
C VAL A 316 11.88 5.16 12.45
N SER A 317 12.66 4.49 13.32
CA SER A 317 12.80 3.03 13.28
C SER A 317 12.57 2.41 14.65
N PRO A 318 11.95 1.22 14.72
CA PRO A 318 11.88 0.45 15.95
C PRO A 318 13.26 -0.04 16.45
N GLU A 319 14.27 -0.01 15.60
CA GLU A 319 15.66 -0.36 15.96
C GLU A 319 16.36 0.76 16.73
N TYR A 320 15.84 1.98 16.69
CA TYR A 320 16.36 3.12 17.44
C TYR A 320 15.69 3.24 18.81
N SER A 321 16.45 3.76 19.77
CA SER A 321 15.87 4.13 21.06
C SER A 321 14.87 5.30 20.92
N GLU A 322 14.01 5.48 21.92
CA GLU A 322 13.09 6.62 21.98
C GLU A 322 13.83 7.94 21.82
N SER A 323 14.94 8.12 22.56
CA SER A 323 15.74 9.35 22.49
C SER A 323 16.36 9.60 21.12
N GLN A 324 16.75 8.56 20.39
CA GLN A 324 17.27 8.68 19.03
C GLN A 324 16.15 9.09 18.07
N ASN A 325 14.98 8.44 18.12
CA ASN A 325 13.83 8.80 17.29
C ASN A 325 13.38 10.24 17.57
N VAL A 326 13.30 10.66 18.84
CA VAL A 326 12.98 12.05 19.22
C VAL A 326 14.02 13.03 18.67
N ALA A 327 15.31 12.72 18.76
CA ALA A 327 16.38 13.58 18.25
C ALA A 327 16.32 13.74 16.71
N ILE A 328 15.99 12.67 15.97
CA ILE A 328 15.80 12.71 14.51
C ILE A 328 14.65 13.65 14.14
N ILE A 329 13.52 13.53 14.82
CA ILE A 329 12.36 14.41 14.57
C ILE A 329 12.68 15.86 14.95
N GLU A 330 13.35 16.05 16.11
CA GLU A 330 13.77 17.38 16.57
C GLU A 330 14.66 18.08 15.54
N GLN A 331 15.68 17.38 15.04
CA GLN A 331 16.56 17.90 14.01
C GLN A 331 15.78 18.27 12.74
N ALA A 332 14.86 17.40 12.31
CA ALA A 332 14.05 17.63 11.12
C ALA A 332 13.14 18.87 11.27
N PHE A 333 12.58 19.09 12.45
CA PHE A 333 11.65 20.19 12.69
C PHE A 333 12.33 21.54 12.87
N PHE A 334 13.48 21.57 13.54
CA PHE A 334 14.08 22.82 14.01
C PHE A 334 15.39 23.22 13.30
N LEU A 335 15.92 22.37 12.40
CA LEU A 335 16.98 22.83 11.52
C LEU A 335 16.40 23.81 10.46
N PRO A 336 16.91 25.05 10.39
CA PRO A 336 16.35 26.05 9.48
C PRO A 336 16.23 25.61 8.02
N GLY A 337 15.05 25.74 7.45
CA GLY A 337 14.77 25.39 6.04
C GLY A 337 14.63 23.88 5.75
N ASN A 338 14.82 23.02 6.76
CA ASN A 338 14.84 21.58 6.53
C ASN A 338 13.45 21.03 6.17
N LEU A 339 12.38 21.42 6.86
CA LEU A 339 11.02 20.98 6.51
C LEU A 339 10.63 21.41 5.09
N THR A 340 10.98 22.62 4.68
CA THR A 340 10.75 23.10 3.30
C THR A 340 11.53 22.25 2.31
N SER A 341 12.79 21.93 2.60
CA SER A 341 13.61 21.05 1.77
C SER A 341 13.00 19.65 1.67
N LEU A 342 12.58 19.05 2.78
CA LEU A 342 11.92 17.73 2.81
C LEU A 342 10.58 17.75 2.04
N SER A 343 9.84 18.85 2.11
CA SER A 343 8.61 19.03 1.34
C SER A 343 8.88 18.98 -0.18
N HIS A 344 9.88 19.70 -0.67
CA HIS A 344 10.28 19.68 -2.08
C HIS A 344 10.83 18.31 -2.49
N GLN A 345 11.61 17.65 -1.64
CA GLN A 345 12.08 16.29 -1.88
C GLN A 345 10.91 15.29 -1.95
N SER A 346 9.89 15.45 -1.11
CA SER A 346 8.68 14.60 -1.11
C SER A 346 7.98 14.65 -2.47
N ILE A 347 7.72 15.84 -2.99
CA ILE A 347 7.10 16.03 -4.31
C ILE A 347 7.99 15.41 -5.40
N SER A 348 9.29 15.76 -5.39
CA SER A 348 10.25 15.26 -6.37
C SER A 348 10.35 13.74 -6.39
N PHE A 349 10.34 13.13 -5.22
CA PHE A 349 10.39 11.68 -5.05
C PHE A 349 9.14 11.00 -5.64
N VAL A 350 7.94 11.51 -5.30
CA VAL A 350 6.69 10.95 -5.85
C VAL A 350 6.61 11.15 -7.36
N MET A 351 7.01 12.31 -7.88
CA MET A 351 7.07 12.56 -9.33
C MET A 351 8.07 11.65 -10.04
N LYS A 352 9.18 11.31 -9.40
CA LYS A 352 10.22 10.47 -9.99
C LYS A 352 9.82 9.01 -10.05
N TYR A 353 9.29 8.46 -8.96
CA TYR A 353 9.10 7.01 -8.78
C TYR A 353 7.63 6.56 -8.79
N HIS A 354 6.69 7.44 -8.46
CA HIS A 354 5.30 7.05 -8.20
C HIS A 354 4.27 7.71 -9.13
N ASP A 355 4.67 8.58 -10.06
CA ASP A 355 3.72 9.12 -11.05
C ASP A 355 3.04 7.95 -11.77
N TYR A 356 1.71 7.90 -11.68
CA TYR A 356 0.91 6.80 -12.21
C TYR A 356 1.14 6.55 -13.71
N ARG A 357 1.53 7.54 -14.48
CA ARG A 357 1.84 7.40 -15.91
C ARG A 357 3.17 6.67 -16.13
N LYS A 358 4.17 6.93 -15.27
CA LYS A 358 5.46 6.23 -15.30
C LYS A 358 5.28 4.80 -14.84
N VAL A 359 4.61 4.61 -13.70
CA VAL A 359 4.33 3.28 -13.15
C VAL A 359 3.50 2.44 -14.14
N ALA A 360 2.49 3.02 -14.79
CA ALA A 360 1.72 2.30 -15.81
C ALA A 360 2.57 1.83 -17.01
N LYS A 361 3.60 2.59 -17.39
CA LYS A 361 4.57 2.17 -18.43
C LYS A 361 5.43 0.99 -17.96
N GLU A 362 5.85 0.97 -16.70
CA GLU A 362 6.58 -0.17 -16.14
C GLU A 362 5.71 -1.43 -16.13
N TYR A 363 4.44 -1.31 -15.73
CA TYR A 363 3.47 -2.40 -15.83
C TYR A 363 3.28 -2.86 -17.28
N GLU A 364 3.12 -1.93 -18.23
CA GLU A 364 3.00 -2.24 -19.66
C GLU A 364 4.21 -3.03 -20.17
N GLN A 365 5.43 -2.57 -19.85
CA GLN A 365 6.68 -3.23 -20.26
C GLN A 365 6.76 -4.65 -19.70
N MET A 366 6.43 -4.83 -18.43
CA MET A 366 6.41 -6.16 -17.81
C MET A 366 5.32 -7.05 -18.44
N TYR A 367 4.12 -6.53 -18.72
CA TYR A 367 3.07 -7.31 -19.40
C TYR A 367 3.51 -7.77 -20.79
N LEU A 368 4.17 -6.92 -21.56
CA LEU A 368 4.66 -7.25 -22.90
C LEU A 368 5.74 -8.33 -22.88
N GLN A 369 6.56 -8.41 -21.84
CA GLN A 369 7.56 -9.49 -21.68
C GLN A 369 6.93 -10.87 -21.50
N HIS A 370 5.68 -10.93 -21.07
CA HIS A 370 4.97 -12.17 -20.82
C HIS A 370 4.00 -12.59 -21.94
N LEU A 371 3.72 -11.72 -22.91
CA LEU A 371 2.84 -12.03 -24.04
C LEU A 371 3.58 -12.73 -25.18
#